data_655fbd5a71f73060362dbacfb75d7b0d
#
_entry.id   655fbd5a71f73060362dbacfb75d7b0d
#
_cell.length_a   1.000
_cell.length_b   1.000
_cell.length_c   1.000
_cell.angle_alpha   90.00
_cell.angle_beta   90.00
_cell.angle_gamma   90.00
#
_symmetry.space_group_name_H-M   'P 1'
#
loop_
_entity.id
_entity.type
_entity.pdbx_description
1 polymer ?
#
loop_
_entity_poly.entity_id
_entity_poly.type
_entity_poly.pdbx_seq_one_letter_code
_entity_poly.pdbx_strand_id
1 'polypeptide(L)'
;MNYPFCYEPDSLSMLAVEGVKSYILSHPEWLPLLQEGKMFGVLVVEKKHEDVKDGKVRKAVELGFLAAYSGQVDILEGEDYFVPPVFDYLQPDGYFKNEENEISRINQNICILENGIYSDNTVYNEHIVNRGIYPDIDSLKLERKSRSQALQRWLFSHFVMLNANGEKRNLLDIFSETPLKFPPSGAGECCAPKLLQYAYLHGLRPVRIAEFWWGDSPRKEIRHHLHFYPACRGRCLPILTFMMQGLDVEEDPQQTYGHGELRVVYEDEHIIVVDKPSGMLSVPGKLSRMSVQSLLQQKNPAVLLCHRLDMDTSGLIVAAKDELTYKHIQKQFLEHTVKKRYRAIVIPKDADRFHIGDKGTIDLPLASDYMERPCQIVDFENGKRAITEWRVETIINLQSSENNLQSSEINFQSSDINQEVSLLLVPHTGRTHQLRVHCASPLGLNSPIKGDPLYGQRSDRLHLYAVYLEFTHPATGERMRFSLSSCL
;
A
#
# COMPACT_ATOMS: atom_id res chain seq x y z
N MET A 1 -10.86 -0.61 -16.17
CA MET A 1 -10.93 -0.03 -14.80
C MET A 1 -9.51 0.15 -14.30
N ASN A 2 -9.22 1.22 -13.52
CA ASN A 2 -7.91 1.35 -12.87
C ASN A 2 -7.64 0.19 -11.91
N TYR A 3 -6.35 -0.09 -11.66
CA TYR A 3 -5.95 -1.17 -10.76
C TYR A 3 -6.21 -0.81 -9.29
N PRO A 4 -7.09 -1.52 -8.54
CA PRO A 4 -7.58 -1.05 -7.24
C PRO A 4 -6.54 -1.04 -6.11
N PHE A 5 -5.40 -1.71 -6.29
CA PHE A 5 -4.35 -1.83 -5.25
C PHE A 5 -3.19 -0.85 -5.42
N CYS A 6 -3.17 -0.07 -6.50
CA CYS A 6 -2.17 0.96 -6.78
C CYS A 6 -2.71 1.91 -7.84
N TYR A 7 -3.19 3.06 -7.44
CA TYR A 7 -3.71 4.10 -8.35
C TYR A 7 -3.55 5.48 -7.73
N GLU A 8 -3.62 6.49 -8.57
CA GLU A 8 -3.91 7.87 -8.19
C GLU A 8 -5.31 8.21 -8.71
N PRO A 9 -6.16 8.86 -7.90
CA PRO A 9 -7.48 9.25 -8.35
C PRO A 9 -7.41 10.20 -9.55
N ASP A 10 -8.11 9.86 -10.61
CA ASP A 10 -8.26 10.71 -11.79
C ASP A 10 -9.43 11.71 -11.64
N SER A 11 -9.65 12.55 -12.65
CA SER A 11 -10.70 13.56 -12.63
C SER A 11 -12.11 12.97 -12.46
N LEU A 12 -12.38 11.79 -13.02
CA LEU A 12 -13.70 11.12 -12.89
C LEU A 12 -13.90 10.60 -11.47
N SER A 13 -12.88 9.95 -10.90
CA SER A 13 -12.92 9.49 -9.52
C SER A 13 -13.07 10.65 -8.54
N MET A 14 -12.35 11.76 -8.78
CA MET A 14 -12.43 12.96 -7.94
C MET A 14 -13.82 13.58 -7.97
N LEU A 15 -14.46 13.66 -9.15
CA LEU A 15 -15.83 14.17 -9.27
C LEU A 15 -16.82 13.31 -8.47
N ALA A 16 -16.70 11.98 -8.54
CA ALA A 16 -17.53 11.06 -7.78
C ALA A 16 -17.30 11.20 -6.26
N VAL A 17 -16.04 11.37 -5.82
CA VAL A 17 -15.68 11.61 -4.41
C VAL A 17 -16.29 12.92 -3.90
N GLU A 18 -16.23 14.02 -4.68
CA GLU A 18 -16.86 15.28 -4.31
C GLU A 18 -18.39 15.13 -4.16
N GLY A 19 -19.03 14.30 -4.98
CA GLY A 19 -20.45 13.94 -4.82
C GLY A 19 -20.74 13.28 -3.46
N VAL A 20 -19.92 12.28 -3.06
CA VAL A 20 -20.06 11.61 -1.75
C VAL A 20 -19.77 12.58 -0.59
N LYS A 21 -18.74 13.41 -0.69
CA LYS A 21 -18.43 14.43 0.33
C LYS A 21 -19.59 15.40 0.52
N SER A 22 -20.14 15.91 -0.58
CA SER A 22 -21.29 16.82 -0.55
C SER A 22 -22.51 16.16 0.08
N TYR A 23 -22.76 14.87 -0.24
CA TYR A 23 -23.84 14.11 0.35
C TYR A 23 -23.66 13.92 1.88
N ILE A 24 -22.47 13.53 2.33
CA ILE A 24 -22.19 13.41 3.77
C ILE A 24 -22.37 14.77 4.49
N LEU A 25 -21.88 15.85 3.91
CA LEU A 25 -21.99 17.19 4.50
C LEU A 25 -23.43 17.72 4.52
N SER A 26 -24.31 17.20 3.68
CA SER A 26 -25.75 17.54 3.72
C SER A 26 -26.50 16.85 4.87
N HIS A 27 -25.83 15.92 5.60
CA HIS A 27 -26.37 15.18 6.74
C HIS A 27 -25.50 15.43 8.00
N PRO A 28 -25.60 16.62 8.59
CA PRO A 28 -24.71 17.00 9.73
C PRO A 28 -24.87 16.10 10.94
N GLU A 29 -25.99 15.40 11.08
CA GLU A 29 -26.26 14.42 12.15
C GLU A 29 -25.33 13.17 12.07
N TRP A 30 -24.74 12.88 10.91
CA TRP A 30 -23.81 11.76 10.73
C TRP A 30 -22.38 12.11 11.17
N LEU A 31 -22.01 13.39 11.16
CA LEU A 31 -20.63 13.83 11.37
C LEU A 31 -20.01 13.37 12.70
N PRO A 32 -20.75 13.38 13.84
CA PRO A 32 -20.17 12.91 15.11
C PRO A 32 -19.77 11.44 15.09
N LEU A 33 -20.56 10.57 14.46
CA LEU A 33 -20.25 9.14 14.33
C LEU A 33 -19.16 8.88 13.29
N LEU A 34 -19.18 9.61 12.18
CA LEU A 34 -18.17 9.48 11.14
C LEU A 34 -16.82 10.05 11.58
N GLN A 35 -16.77 10.90 12.62
CA GLN A 35 -15.53 11.39 13.19
C GLN A 35 -14.66 10.27 13.77
N GLU A 36 -15.24 9.15 14.22
CA GLU A 36 -14.50 7.98 14.67
C GLU A 36 -13.65 7.31 13.57
N GLY A 37 -13.87 7.69 12.33
CA GLY A 37 -13.10 7.25 11.17
C GLY A 37 -13.76 6.12 10.38
N LYS A 38 -13.99 6.36 9.09
CA LYS A 38 -14.63 5.42 8.16
C LYS A 38 -14.06 5.52 6.76
N MET A 39 -13.89 4.37 6.09
CA MET A 39 -13.52 4.33 4.68
C MET A 39 -14.78 4.45 3.83
N PHE A 40 -14.78 5.38 2.89
CA PHE A 40 -15.75 5.50 1.80
C PHE A 40 -15.11 5.12 0.48
N GLY A 41 -15.90 4.63 -0.45
CA GLY A 41 -15.45 4.28 -1.79
C GLY A 41 -16.45 4.72 -2.84
N VAL A 42 -15.94 5.01 -4.03
CA VAL A 42 -16.72 5.32 -5.22
C VAL A 42 -16.30 4.40 -6.36
N LEU A 43 -17.27 4.04 -7.20
CA LEU A 43 -17.04 3.32 -8.46
C LEU A 43 -17.76 4.07 -9.58
N VAL A 44 -16.99 4.68 -10.48
CA VAL A 44 -17.53 5.23 -11.72
C VAL A 44 -17.92 4.07 -12.64
N VAL A 45 -19.11 4.12 -13.16
CA VAL A 45 -19.69 3.05 -13.98
C VAL A 45 -20.30 3.60 -15.28
N GLU A 46 -20.27 2.75 -16.30
CA GLU A 46 -21.02 2.97 -17.55
C GLU A 46 -22.30 2.16 -17.54
N LYS A 47 -23.39 2.81 -17.90
CA LYS A 47 -24.68 2.20 -18.20
C LYS A 47 -24.98 2.32 -19.69
N LYS A 48 -25.11 1.20 -20.37
CA LYS A 48 -25.55 1.18 -21.77
C LYS A 48 -27.07 1.27 -21.82
N HIS A 49 -27.59 2.18 -22.62
CA HIS A 49 -29.01 2.25 -22.94
C HIS A 49 -29.22 2.48 -24.44
N GLU A 50 -30.37 2.07 -24.91
CA GLU A 50 -30.77 2.30 -26.29
C GLU A 50 -31.59 3.58 -26.35
N ASP A 51 -31.08 4.59 -27.03
CA ASP A 51 -31.79 5.83 -27.28
C ASP A 51 -32.46 5.74 -28.66
N VAL A 52 -33.77 5.87 -28.68
CA VAL A 52 -34.57 5.82 -29.94
C VAL A 52 -34.87 7.25 -30.36
N LYS A 53 -34.05 7.82 -31.27
CA LYS A 53 -34.31 9.10 -31.92
C LYS A 53 -34.54 8.89 -33.42
N ASP A 54 -35.60 9.49 -33.92
CA ASP A 54 -35.97 9.46 -35.36
C ASP A 54 -36.10 8.04 -35.94
N GLY A 55 -36.64 7.09 -35.18
CA GLY A 55 -36.79 5.70 -35.60
C GLY A 55 -35.48 4.91 -35.74
N LYS A 56 -34.36 5.48 -35.35
CA LYS A 56 -33.06 4.81 -35.30
C LYS A 56 -32.64 4.54 -33.87
N VAL A 57 -32.35 3.29 -33.57
CA VAL A 57 -31.76 2.87 -32.29
C VAL A 57 -30.29 3.30 -32.26
N ARG A 58 -29.93 4.20 -31.37
CA ARG A 58 -28.54 4.55 -31.09
C ARG A 58 -28.16 3.99 -29.72
N LYS A 59 -27.04 3.29 -29.65
CA LYS A 59 -26.45 2.89 -28.37
C LYS A 59 -25.83 4.12 -27.72
N ALA A 60 -26.39 4.57 -26.62
CA ALA A 60 -25.83 5.62 -25.80
C ALA A 60 -25.17 5.03 -24.55
N VAL A 61 -24.14 5.68 -24.06
CA VAL A 61 -23.42 5.32 -22.83
C VAL A 61 -23.58 6.50 -21.87
N GLU A 62 -24.13 6.24 -20.72
CA GLU A 62 -24.25 7.18 -19.63
C GLU A 62 -23.22 6.84 -18.55
N LEU A 63 -22.51 7.85 -18.05
CA LEU A 63 -21.61 7.72 -16.93
C LEU A 63 -22.34 8.10 -15.64
N GLY A 64 -22.22 7.25 -14.63
CA GLY A 64 -22.68 7.50 -13.28
C GLY A 64 -21.66 7.00 -12.29
N PHE A 65 -21.95 7.11 -11.01
CA PHE A 65 -21.12 6.51 -9.97
C PHE A 65 -21.96 5.82 -8.90
N LEU A 66 -21.35 4.83 -8.25
CA LEU A 66 -21.85 4.14 -7.07
C LEU A 66 -21.01 4.57 -5.87
N ALA A 67 -21.63 4.63 -4.70
CA ALA A 67 -20.95 4.94 -3.45
C ALA A 67 -21.10 3.79 -2.44
N ALA A 68 -20.08 3.57 -1.62
CA ALA A 68 -20.09 2.59 -0.53
C ALA A 68 -19.31 3.09 0.67
N TYR A 69 -19.57 2.50 1.84
CA TYR A 69 -18.75 2.62 3.05
C TYR A 69 -18.31 1.24 3.54
N SER A 70 -17.18 1.19 4.25
CA SER A 70 -16.61 -0.06 4.76
C SER A 70 -17.30 -0.51 6.05
N GLY A 71 -17.50 -1.84 6.20
CA GLY A 71 -18.21 -2.44 7.34
C GLY A 71 -19.68 -2.02 7.39
N GLN A 72 -20.22 -1.95 8.58
CA GLN A 72 -21.60 -1.49 8.84
C GLN A 72 -21.58 -0.23 9.69
N VAL A 73 -22.57 0.63 9.49
CA VAL A 73 -22.77 1.88 10.24
C VAL A 73 -24.27 2.06 10.34
N ASP A 74 -24.84 1.84 11.53
CA ASP A 74 -26.28 1.82 11.78
C ASP A 74 -27.01 3.06 11.24
N ILE A 75 -26.37 4.24 11.33
CA ILE A 75 -26.95 5.50 10.86
C ILE A 75 -26.99 5.63 9.32
N LEU A 76 -26.22 4.81 8.61
CA LEU A 76 -26.18 4.79 7.13
C LEU A 76 -26.96 3.59 6.57
N GLU A 77 -27.50 2.73 7.43
CA GLU A 77 -28.31 1.60 6.99
C GLU A 77 -29.67 2.07 6.43
N GLY A 78 -29.97 1.57 5.22
CA GLY A 78 -31.21 1.94 4.53
C GLY A 78 -31.13 3.22 3.67
N GLU A 79 -29.98 3.89 3.63
CA GLU A 79 -29.75 5.01 2.74
C GLU A 79 -29.51 4.55 1.30
N ASP A 80 -30.43 4.86 0.42
CA ASP A 80 -30.39 4.47 -1.00
C ASP A 80 -29.19 5.04 -1.77
N TYR A 81 -28.49 6.03 -1.22
CA TYR A 81 -27.30 6.62 -1.81
C TYR A 81 -26.09 5.67 -1.81
N PHE A 82 -26.02 4.78 -0.84
CA PHE A 82 -24.94 3.80 -0.70
C PHE A 82 -25.39 2.41 -1.17
N VAL A 83 -24.50 1.70 -1.87
CA VAL A 83 -24.80 0.32 -2.24
C VAL A 83 -24.93 -0.56 -1.00
N PRO A 84 -25.87 -1.52 -0.99
CA PRO A 84 -26.06 -2.43 0.14
C PRO A 84 -24.86 -3.35 0.37
N PRO A 85 -24.76 -3.98 1.54
CA PRO A 85 -23.76 -5.01 1.80
C PRO A 85 -23.93 -6.19 0.83
N VAL A 86 -22.83 -6.93 0.56
CA VAL A 86 -22.88 -8.12 -0.31
C VAL A 86 -23.82 -9.18 0.26
N PHE A 87 -23.86 -9.29 1.57
CA PHE A 87 -24.76 -10.16 2.30
C PHE A 87 -25.20 -9.46 3.59
N ASP A 88 -26.51 -9.29 3.75
CA ASP A 88 -27.08 -8.75 4.96
C ASP A 88 -27.26 -9.87 6.00
N TYR A 89 -26.36 -9.92 6.98
CA TYR A 89 -26.35 -10.92 8.05
C TYR A 89 -26.82 -10.39 9.41
N LEU A 90 -27.13 -9.08 9.51
CA LEU A 90 -27.51 -8.45 10.77
C LEU A 90 -29.03 -8.38 11.01
N GLN A 91 -29.80 -9.09 10.21
CA GLN A 91 -31.25 -9.17 10.43
C GLN A 91 -31.56 -9.55 11.89
N PRO A 92 -32.46 -8.83 12.59
CA PRO A 92 -32.66 -8.94 14.05
C PRO A 92 -32.91 -10.36 14.53
N ASP A 93 -33.69 -11.14 13.80
CA ASP A 93 -34.03 -12.53 14.13
C ASP A 93 -33.26 -13.56 13.30
N GLY A 94 -32.18 -13.11 12.61
CA GLY A 94 -31.37 -13.96 11.76
C GLY A 94 -30.46 -14.90 12.54
N TYR A 95 -30.00 -15.94 11.86
CA TYR A 95 -29.10 -16.97 12.44
C TYR A 95 -27.84 -16.34 13.06
N PHE A 96 -27.25 -15.34 12.40
CA PHE A 96 -26.03 -14.67 12.88
C PHE A 96 -26.27 -14.02 14.25
N LYS A 97 -27.34 -13.23 14.39
CA LYS A 97 -27.67 -12.53 15.63
C LYS A 97 -27.98 -13.49 16.76
N ASN A 98 -28.69 -14.58 16.50
CA ASN A 98 -28.99 -15.59 17.48
C ASN A 98 -27.74 -16.29 18.01
N GLU A 99 -26.81 -16.69 17.12
CA GLU A 99 -25.53 -17.29 17.51
C GLU A 99 -24.59 -16.28 18.19
N GLU A 100 -24.56 -15.02 17.77
CA GLU A 100 -23.79 -13.95 18.41
C GLU A 100 -24.25 -13.72 19.85
N ASN A 101 -25.56 -13.68 20.09
CA ASN A 101 -26.16 -13.57 21.43
C ASN A 101 -25.78 -14.76 22.31
N GLU A 102 -25.82 -15.98 21.77
CA GLU A 102 -25.46 -17.19 22.53
C GLU A 102 -23.95 -17.21 22.85
N ILE A 103 -23.08 -16.82 21.92
CA ILE A 103 -21.63 -16.67 22.16
C ILE A 103 -21.38 -15.62 23.23
N SER A 104 -22.11 -14.50 23.19
CA SER A 104 -22.02 -13.43 24.19
C SER A 104 -22.45 -13.90 25.58
N ARG A 105 -23.52 -14.72 25.69
CA ARG A 105 -23.98 -15.34 26.92
C ARG A 105 -22.91 -16.27 27.50
N ILE A 106 -22.27 -17.09 26.65
CA ILE A 106 -21.19 -17.98 27.10
C ILE A 106 -19.97 -17.14 27.58
N ASN A 107 -19.62 -16.04 26.90
CA ASN A 107 -18.55 -15.14 27.33
C ASN A 107 -18.86 -14.54 28.74
N GLN A 108 -20.08 -14.07 28.96
CA GLN A 108 -20.51 -13.54 30.27
C GLN A 108 -20.35 -14.60 31.36
N ASN A 109 -20.79 -15.84 31.10
CA ASN A 109 -20.65 -16.94 32.03
C ASN A 109 -19.18 -17.24 32.37
N ILE A 110 -18.29 -17.27 31.36
CA ILE A 110 -16.83 -17.43 31.58
C ILE A 110 -16.29 -16.29 32.45
N CYS A 111 -16.67 -15.05 32.16
CA CYS A 111 -16.21 -13.87 32.90
C CYS A 111 -16.64 -13.90 34.38
N ILE A 112 -17.88 -14.32 34.66
CA ILE A 112 -18.42 -14.46 36.03
C ILE A 112 -17.64 -15.54 36.78
N LEU A 113 -17.39 -16.70 36.16
CA LEU A 113 -16.68 -17.81 36.78
C LEU A 113 -15.19 -17.48 37.02
N GLU A 114 -14.52 -16.74 36.12
CA GLU A 114 -13.12 -16.35 36.28
C GLU A 114 -12.91 -15.28 37.37
N ASN A 115 -13.82 -14.30 37.46
CA ASN A 115 -13.66 -13.17 38.37
C ASN A 115 -14.33 -13.34 39.75
N GLY A 116 -15.09 -14.41 39.96
CA GLY A 116 -15.80 -14.64 41.22
C GLY A 116 -16.83 -13.56 41.59
N ILE A 117 -17.25 -12.72 40.63
CA ILE A 117 -18.15 -11.60 40.86
C ILE A 117 -19.59 -12.08 40.72
N TYR A 118 -20.20 -12.39 41.83
CA TYR A 118 -21.65 -12.54 41.92
C TYR A 118 -22.25 -11.12 42.00
N SER A 119 -22.71 -10.58 40.89
CA SER A 119 -23.51 -9.35 40.96
C SER A 119 -24.95 -9.71 41.28
N ASP A 120 -25.51 -9.08 42.35
CA ASP A 120 -26.86 -9.34 42.92
C ASP A 120 -28.04 -9.14 41.94
N ASN A 121 -27.82 -8.82 40.69
CA ASN A 121 -28.85 -8.48 39.70
C ASN A 121 -28.94 -9.37 38.46
N THR A 122 -28.16 -10.43 38.36
CA THR A 122 -28.37 -11.43 37.30
C THR A 122 -29.21 -12.58 37.86
N VAL A 123 -30.44 -12.74 37.35
CA VAL A 123 -31.29 -13.90 37.60
C VAL A 123 -30.60 -15.14 37.07
N TYR A 124 -29.60 -15.63 37.80
CA TYR A 124 -29.15 -17.00 37.63
C TYR A 124 -30.19 -17.92 38.15
N ASN A 125 -30.72 -18.78 37.29
CA ASN A 125 -31.66 -19.81 37.66
C ASN A 125 -31.13 -20.56 38.90
N GLU A 126 -31.78 -20.40 40.06
CA GLU A 126 -31.45 -21.09 41.30
C GLU A 126 -31.34 -22.62 41.15
N HIS A 127 -31.90 -23.16 40.06
CA HIS A 127 -31.79 -24.57 39.69
C HIS A 127 -30.38 -25.03 39.27
N ILE A 128 -29.46 -24.13 38.85
CA ILE A 128 -28.09 -24.50 38.46
C ILE A 128 -27.18 -24.52 39.69
N VAL A 129 -27.37 -23.59 40.63
CA VAL A 129 -26.55 -23.49 41.85
C VAL A 129 -26.83 -24.69 42.80
N ASN A 130 -28.06 -25.19 42.86
CA ASN A 130 -28.45 -26.28 43.78
C ASN A 130 -28.05 -27.70 43.35
N ARG A 131 -27.47 -27.90 42.11
CA ARG A 131 -27.06 -29.24 41.66
C ARG A 131 -25.55 -29.47 41.64
N GLY A 132 -24.71 -28.49 42.04
CA GLY A 132 -23.26 -28.68 42.11
C GLY A 132 -22.57 -28.98 40.76
N ILE A 133 -23.25 -28.77 39.62
CA ILE A 133 -22.74 -28.98 38.29
C ILE A 133 -22.38 -27.59 37.74
N TYR A 134 -21.21 -27.08 38.11
CA TYR A 134 -20.63 -25.95 37.41
C TYR A 134 -20.05 -26.45 36.07
N PRO A 135 -20.47 -25.90 34.93
CA PRO A 135 -19.77 -26.23 33.72
C PRO A 135 -18.31 -25.83 33.89
N ASP A 136 -17.41 -26.74 33.56
CA ASP A 136 -15.98 -26.49 33.58
C ASP A 136 -15.67 -25.29 32.65
N ILE A 137 -14.90 -24.31 33.15
CA ILE A 137 -14.53 -23.11 32.41
C ILE A 137 -13.89 -23.49 31.08
N ASP A 138 -13.09 -24.54 31.04
CA ASP A 138 -12.44 -25.01 29.83
C ASP A 138 -13.46 -25.57 28.82
N SER A 139 -14.50 -26.24 29.28
CA SER A 139 -15.61 -26.68 28.42
C SER A 139 -16.37 -25.52 27.83
N LEU A 140 -16.65 -24.45 28.59
CA LEU A 140 -17.28 -23.23 28.07
C LEU A 140 -16.41 -22.51 27.08
N LYS A 141 -15.11 -22.43 27.32
CA LYS A 141 -14.14 -21.85 26.39
C LYS A 141 -14.06 -22.63 25.07
N LEU A 142 -14.13 -23.97 25.16
CA LEU A 142 -14.14 -24.84 23.99
C LEU A 142 -15.45 -24.66 23.18
N GLU A 143 -16.59 -24.65 23.85
CA GLU A 143 -17.91 -24.42 23.24
C GLU A 143 -17.92 -23.04 22.51
N ARG A 144 -17.54 -21.96 23.21
CA ARG A 144 -17.45 -20.63 22.64
C ARG A 144 -16.58 -20.62 21.36
N LYS A 145 -15.38 -21.24 21.42
CA LYS A 145 -14.48 -21.35 20.28
C LYS A 145 -15.12 -22.09 19.12
N SER A 146 -15.77 -23.22 19.39
CA SER A 146 -16.43 -24.04 18.36
C SER A 146 -17.57 -23.26 17.68
N ARG A 147 -18.45 -22.61 18.47
CA ARG A 147 -19.56 -21.80 17.95
C ARG A 147 -19.04 -20.61 17.13
N SER A 148 -18.03 -19.88 17.62
CA SER A 148 -17.43 -18.76 16.90
C SER A 148 -16.83 -19.19 15.55
N GLN A 149 -16.18 -20.35 15.51
CA GLN A 149 -15.64 -20.89 14.26
C GLN A 149 -16.75 -21.35 13.30
N ALA A 150 -17.80 -21.98 13.81
CA ALA A 150 -18.95 -22.38 13.02
C ALA A 150 -19.67 -21.15 12.43
N LEU A 151 -19.89 -20.11 13.24
CA LEU A 151 -20.52 -18.87 12.81
C LEU A 151 -19.70 -18.15 11.73
N GLN A 152 -18.39 -18.09 11.89
CA GLN A 152 -17.52 -17.50 10.85
C GLN A 152 -17.57 -18.31 9.54
N ARG A 153 -17.56 -19.65 9.60
CA ARG A 153 -17.69 -20.49 8.41
C ARG A 153 -19.04 -20.27 7.72
N TRP A 154 -20.12 -20.25 8.51
CA TRP A 154 -21.45 -19.97 8.00
C TRP A 154 -21.48 -18.60 7.28
N LEU A 155 -21.00 -17.55 7.94
CA LEU A 155 -20.95 -16.21 7.39
C LEU A 155 -20.21 -16.19 6.04
N PHE A 156 -18.98 -16.69 5.99
CA PHE A 156 -18.16 -16.66 4.78
C PHE A 156 -18.71 -17.55 3.65
N SER A 157 -19.48 -18.60 3.97
CA SER A 157 -20.17 -19.39 2.93
C SER A 157 -21.34 -18.64 2.28
N HIS A 158 -21.90 -17.63 2.95
CA HIS A 158 -23.00 -16.81 2.45
C HIS A 158 -22.53 -15.52 1.74
N PHE A 159 -21.26 -15.12 1.93
CA PHE A 159 -20.67 -14.06 1.13
C PHE A 159 -20.30 -14.61 -0.25
N VAL A 160 -21.25 -14.55 -1.19
CA VAL A 160 -21.10 -15.03 -2.57
C VAL A 160 -20.75 -13.86 -3.48
N MET A 161 -19.52 -13.85 -3.99
CA MET A 161 -18.99 -12.84 -4.89
C MET A 161 -19.26 -13.20 -6.35
N LEU A 162 -19.54 -12.19 -7.17
CA LEU A 162 -19.64 -12.26 -8.64
C LEU A 162 -18.33 -11.76 -9.26
N ASN A 163 -17.91 -12.39 -10.36
CA ASN A 163 -16.91 -11.79 -11.23
C ASN A 163 -17.56 -11.18 -12.49
N ALA A 164 -16.77 -10.49 -13.31
CA ALA A 164 -17.28 -9.85 -14.52
C ALA A 164 -17.75 -10.83 -15.61
N ASN A 165 -17.40 -12.13 -15.51
CA ASN A 165 -17.91 -13.20 -16.37
C ASN A 165 -19.26 -13.76 -15.87
N GLY A 166 -19.77 -13.31 -14.71
CA GLY A 166 -21.00 -13.81 -14.11
C GLY A 166 -20.83 -15.09 -13.27
N GLU A 167 -19.60 -15.52 -13.01
CA GLU A 167 -19.31 -16.67 -12.14
C GLU A 167 -19.46 -16.27 -10.67
N LYS A 168 -19.91 -17.24 -9.85
CA LYS A 168 -20.15 -17.06 -8.41
C LYS A 168 -19.21 -17.92 -7.60
N ARG A 169 -18.54 -17.32 -6.59
CA ARG A 169 -17.79 -18.07 -5.58
C ARG A 169 -18.01 -17.46 -4.19
N ASN A 170 -18.13 -18.28 -3.17
CA ASN A 170 -18.14 -17.80 -1.79
C ASN A 170 -16.73 -17.52 -1.28
N LEU A 171 -16.61 -16.82 -0.15
CA LEU A 171 -15.30 -16.46 0.39
C LEU A 171 -14.46 -17.67 0.81
N LEU A 172 -15.06 -18.75 1.28
CA LEU A 172 -14.32 -19.96 1.65
C LEU A 172 -13.62 -20.56 0.43
N ASP A 173 -14.32 -20.64 -0.72
CA ASP A 173 -13.77 -21.16 -1.97
C ASP A 173 -12.64 -20.26 -2.48
N ILE A 174 -12.85 -18.92 -2.49
CA ILE A 174 -11.83 -17.95 -2.92
C ILE A 174 -10.55 -18.08 -2.09
N PHE A 175 -10.68 -18.16 -0.77
CA PHE A 175 -9.52 -18.20 0.12
C PHE A 175 -8.86 -19.56 0.22
N SER A 176 -9.56 -20.67 -0.11
CA SER A 176 -8.99 -22.01 -0.12
C SER A 176 -7.78 -22.15 -1.05
N GLU A 177 -7.75 -21.38 -2.14
CA GLU A 177 -6.67 -21.33 -3.12
C GLU A 177 -5.49 -20.42 -2.71
N THR A 178 -5.61 -19.69 -1.60
CA THR A 178 -4.61 -18.73 -1.12
C THR A 178 -3.72 -19.32 -0.01
N PRO A 179 -2.56 -18.71 0.30
CA PRO A 179 -1.75 -19.11 1.45
C PRO A 179 -2.48 -19.00 2.79
N LEU A 180 -3.47 -18.12 2.91
CA LEU A 180 -4.24 -17.93 4.13
C LEU A 180 -5.22 -19.08 4.42
N LYS A 181 -5.64 -19.82 3.39
CA LYS A 181 -6.59 -20.94 3.45
C LYS A 181 -7.96 -20.64 4.05
N PHE A 182 -8.12 -19.52 4.76
CA PHE A 182 -9.36 -19.09 5.41
C PHE A 182 -9.49 -17.56 5.37
N PRO A 183 -10.70 -16.99 5.16
CA PRO A 183 -10.90 -15.57 5.13
C PRO A 183 -10.61 -14.92 6.50
N PRO A 184 -9.88 -13.79 6.54
CA PRO A 184 -9.75 -13.02 7.78
C PRO A 184 -11.05 -12.28 8.13
N SER A 185 -11.24 -11.94 9.41
CA SER A 185 -12.40 -11.18 9.88
C SER A 185 -12.61 -9.90 9.07
N GLY A 186 -13.87 -9.60 8.71
CA GLY A 186 -14.28 -8.45 7.90
C GLY A 186 -13.93 -8.57 6.42
N ALA A 187 -13.56 -9.77 5.93
CA ALA A 187 -13.41 -10.02 4.49
C ALA A 187 -14.78 -9.89 3.78
N GLY A 188 -14.81 -9.18 2.66
CA GLY A 188 -16.05 -8.93 1.90
C GLY A 188 -16.80 -7.65 2.28
N GLU A 189 -16.49 -7.01 3.41
CA GLU A 189 -17.17 -5.81 3.89
C GLU A 189 -16.53 -4.48 3.47
N CYS A 190 -15.43 -4.53 2.72
CA CYS A 190 -14.78 -3.32 2.20
C CYS A 190 -15.59 -2.68 1.07
N CYS A 191 -15.30 -1.40 0.75
CA CYS A 191 -16.03 -0.66 -0.28
C CYS A 191 -15.91 -1.31 -1.66
N ALA A 192 -14.70 -1.65 -2.12
CA ALA A 192 -14.48 -2.17 -3.46
C ALA A 192 -15.27 -3.47 -3.77
N PRO A 193 -15.31 -4.51 -2.90
CA PRO A 193 -16.17 -5.67 -3.13
C PRO A 193 -17.67 -5.34 -3.23
N LYS A 194 -18.18 -4.45 -2.35
CA LYS A 194 -19.59 -4.03 -2.38
C LYS A 194 -19.93 -3.34 -3.71
N LEU A 195 -19.08 -2.40 -4.14
CA LEU A 195 -19.25 -1.61 -5.36
C LEU A 195 -19.26 -2.50 -6.61
N LEU A 196 -18.28 -3.41 -6.74
CA LEU A 196 -18.22 -4.31 -7.87
C LEU A 196 -19.37 -5.31 -7.89
N GLN A 197 -19.74 -5.85 -6.72
CA GLN A 197 -20.89 -6.75 -6.60
C GLN A 197 -22.17 -6.09 -7.10
N TYR A 198 -22.44 -4.86 -6.63
CA TYR A 198 -23.60 -4.11 -7.05
C TYR A 198 -23.57 -3.80 -8.55
N ALA A 199 -22.42 -3.36 -9.08
CA ALA A 199 -22.27 -3.07 -10.49
C ALA A 199 -22.59 -4.29 -11.37
N TYR A 200 -22.08 -5.47 -11.02
CA TYR A 200 -22.31 -6.71 -11.77
C TYR A 200 -23.76 -7.17 -11.69
N LEU A 201 -24.38 -7.10 -10.50
CA LEU A 201 -25.80 -7.45 -10.32
C LEU A 201 -26.75 -6.57 -11.17
N HIS A 202 -26.36 -5.32 -11.44
CA HIS A 202 -27.18 -4.36 -12.19
C HIS A 202 -26.70 -4.16 -13.65
N GLY A 203 -25.76 -4.99 -14.12
CA GLY A 203 -25.26 -4.92 -15.50
C GLY A 203 -24.50 -3.64 -15.82
N LEU A 204 -23.93 -2.97 -14.81
CA LEU A 204 -23.12 -1.77 -14.95
C LEU A 204 -21.66 -2.14 -15.21
N ARG A 205 -20.96 -1.39 -16.09
CA ARG A 205 -19.55 -1.63 -16.38
C ARG A 205 -18.65 -0.75 -15.50
N PRO A 206 -17.79 -1.33 -14.66
CA PRO A 206 -16.81 -0.58 -13.87
C PRO A 206 -15.80 0.17 -14.74
N VAL A 207 -15.54 1.44 -14.43
CA VAL A 207 -14.61 2.31 -15.17
C VAL A 207 -13.47 2.82 -14.29
N ARG A 208 -13.77 3.38 -13.12
CA ARG A 208 -12.79 3.92 -12.17
C ARG A 208 -13.23 3.66 -10.74
N ILE A 209 -12.29 3.32 -9.87
CA ILE A 209 -12.54 3.11 -8.45
C ILE A 209 -11.61 4.00 -7.62
N ALA A 210 -12.14 4.56 -6.53
CA ALA A 210 -11.33 5.24 -5.52
C ALA A 210 -11.91 5.02 -4.12
N GLU A 211 -11.05 4.93 -3.11
CA GLU A 211 -11.43 4.83 -1.70
C GLU A 211 -10.71 5.93 -0.91
N PHE A 212 -11.42 6.60 0.01
CA PHE A 212 -10.88 7.67 0.83
C PHE A 212 -11.33 7.55 2.28
N TRP A 213 -10.52 8.09 3.20
CA TRP A 213 -10.81 8.05 4.62
C TRP A 213 -11.56 9.29 5.09
N TRP A 214 -12.57 9.10 5.90
CA TRP A 214 -13.31 10.17 6.57
C TRP A 214 -13.17 10.05 8.09
N GLY A 215 -12.85 11.14 8.82
CA GLY A 215 -12.76 11.18 10.27
C GLY A 215 -11.35 10.95 10.83
N ASP A 216 -11.28 10.61 12.10
CA ASP A 216 -10.05 10.45 12.85
C ASP A 216 -9.28 9.17 12.46
N SER A 217 -8.00 9.16 12.76
CA SER A 217 -7.14 8.02 12.50
C SER A 217 -7.42 6.87 13.46
N PRO A 218 -7.58 5.62 12.99
CA PRO A 218 -7.71 4.48 13.87
C PRO A 218 -6.43 4.22 14.66
N ARG A 219 -6.55 3.67 15.89
CA ARG A 219 -5.41 3.44 16.80
C ARG A 219 -4.30 2.53 16.24
N LYS A 220 -4.63 1.64 15.31
CA LYS A 220 -3.70 0.63 14.78
C LYS A 220 -3.03 0.99 13.46
N GLU A 221 -3.56 1.96 12.75
CA GLU A 221 -3.11 2.35 11.41
C GLU A 221 -3.38 3.83 11.23
N ILE A 222 -2.37 4.60 10.83
CA ILE A 222 -2.54 6.04 10.65
C ILE A 222 -3.24 6.29 9.31
N ARG A 223 -4.36 7.00 9.37
CA ARG A 223 -5.13 7.44 8.21
C ARG A 223 -5.54 8.89 8.37
N HIS A 224 -5.40 9.66 7.31
CA HIS A 224 -5.72 11.08 7.29
C HIS A 224 -7.08 11.32 6.66
N HIS A 225 -7.82 12.24 7.24
CA HIS A 225 -9.12 12.68 6.71
C HIS A 225 -8.99 13.12 5.25
N LEU A 226 -9.89 12.62 4.38
CA LEU A 226 -9.94 12.87 2.94
C LEU A 226 -8.73 12.39 2.13
N HIS A 227 -7.77 11.65 2.71
CA HIS A 227 -6.72 11.01 1.94
C HIS A 227 -7.21 9.72 1.28
N PHE A 228 -6.63 9.43 0.11
CA PHE A 228 -6.95 8.24 -0.67
C PHE A 228 -6.09 7.06 -0.25
N TYR A 229 -6.74 5.91 -0.18
CA TYR A 229 -6.09 4.65 0.18
C TYR A 229 -6.51 3.56 -0.80
N PRO A 230 -5.55 2.85 -1.42
CA PRO A 230 -5.90 1.73 -2.28
C PRO A 230 -6.50 0.58 -1.47
N ALA A 231 -7.22 -0.31 -2.15
CA ALA A 231 -7.80 -1.51 -1.55
C ALA A 231 -6.75 -2.32 -0.78
N CYS A 232 -7.14 -2.86 0.39
CA CYS A 232 -6.19 -3.58 1.23
C CYS A 232 -5.76 -4.91 0.58
N ARG A 233 -4.45 -5.22 0.62
CA ARG A 233 -3.94 -6.48 0.06
C ARG A 233 -4.17 -7.71 0.96
N GLY A 234 -4.46 -7.50 2.25
CA GLY A 234 -4.65 -8.61 3.19
C GLY A 234 -6.01 -9.29 3.08
N ARG A 235 -7.09 -8.51 2.96
CA ARG A 235 -8.48 -9.03 2.89
C ARG A 235 -9.03 -8.99 1.48
N CYS A 236 -8.78 -7.87 0.76
CA CYS A 236 -9.44 -7.62 -0.51
C CYS A 236 -8.71 -8.24 -1.72
N LEU A 237 -7.38 -8.50 -1.64
CA LEU A 237 -6.65 -8.99 -2.81
C LEU A 237 -7.23 -10.29 -3.39
N PRO A 238 -7.46 -11.37 -2.62
CA PRO A 238 -8.05 -12.58 -3.19
C PRO A 238 -9.44 -12.35 -3.77
N ILE A 239 -10.26 -11.57 -3.06
CA ILE A 239 -11.64 -11.27 -3.46
C ILE A 239 -11.66 -10.49 -4.78
N LEU A 240 -10.94 -9.38 -4.85
CA LEU A 240 -10.91 -8.53 -6.04
C LEU A 240 -10.22 -9.22 -7.21
N THR A 241 -9.19 -10.05 -6.96
CA THR A 241 -8.58 -10.88 -8.02
C THR A 241 -9.61 -11.79 -8.69
N PHE A 242 -10.52 -12.41 -7.92
CA PHE A 242 -11.63 -13.18 -8.47
C PHE A 242 -12.66 -12.27 -9.16
N MET A 243 -13.09 -11.19 -8.50
CA MET A 243 -14.16 -10.32 -9.01
C MET A 243 -13.77 -9.60 -10.31
N MET A 244 -12.49 -9.31 -10.53
CA MET A 244 -11.97 -8.66 -11.73
C MET A 244 -11.80 -9.61 -12.94
N GLN A 245 -11.96 -10.92 -12.78
CA GLN A 245 -11.89 -11.86 -13.91
C GLN A 245 -12.96 -11.53 -14.95
N GLY A 246 -12.52 -11.32 -16.20
CA GLY A 246 -13.40 -10.86 -17.29
C GLY A 246 -13.54 -9.33 -17.42
N LEU A 247 -12.97 -8.55 -16.50
CA LEU A 247 -12.94 -7.10 -16.58
C LEU A 247 -11.60 -6.63 -17.17
N ASP A 248 -11.66 -5.67 -18.08
CA ASP A 248 -10.49 -4.96 -18.58
C ASP A 248 -9.98 -4.01 -17.47
N VAL A 249 -8.91 -4.41 -16.78
CA VAL A 249 -8.29 -3.70 -15.67
C VAL A 249 -6.88 -3.29 -16.08
N GLU A 250 -6.51 -2.06 -15.78
CA GLU A 250 -5.13 -1.58 -15.96
C GLU A 250 -4.15 -2.52 -15.25
N GLU A 251 -3.00 -2.75 -15.86
CA GLU A 251 -1.95 -3.57 -15.25
C GLU A 251 -1.51 -2.99 -13.91
N ASP A 252 -1.11 -3.85 -12.98
CA ASP A 252 -0.51 -3.41 -11.71
C ASP A 252 0.74 -2.57 -12.04
N PRO A 253 0.73 -1.23 -11.82
CA PRO A 253 1.87 -0.39 -12.13
C PRO A 253 3.15 -0.88 -11.45
N GLN A 254 3.01 -1.63 -10.36
CA GLN A 254 4.13 -2.20 -9.62
C GLN A 254 4.64 -3.52 -10.24
N GLN A 255 3.87 -4.18 -11.09
CA GLN A 255 4.35 -5.34 -11.86
C GLN A 255 5.08 -4.88 -13.13
N THR A 256 4.63 -3.81 -13.74
CA THR A 256 5.26 -3.25 -14.95
C THR A 256 6.71 -2.78 -14.66
N TYR A 257 6.98 -2.27 -13.46
CA TYR A 257 8.32 -1.86 -13.04
C TYR A 257 9.24 -3.01 -12.59
N GLY A 258 8.73 -4.22 -12.39
CA GLY A 258 9.49 -5.39 -11.90
C GLY A 258 9.92 -6.41 -12.97
N HIS A 259 9.56 -6.23 -14.24
CA HIS A 259 9.88 -7.16 -15.34
C HIS A 259 11.24 -6.95 -16.00
N GLY A 260 12.09 -6.02 -15.53
CA GLY A 260 13.46 -5.96 -15.94
C GLY A 260 14.19 -7.26 -15.54
N GLU A 261 14.81 -7.95 -16.49
CA GLU A 261 15.71 -9.05 -16.17
C GLU A 261 16.75 -8.58 -15.15
N LEU A 262 16.91 -9.35 -14.07
CA LEU A 262 17.94 -9.08 -13.07
C LEU A 262 19.32 -9.29 -13.72
N ARG A 263 19.97 -8.19 -14.09
CA ARG A 263 21.28 -8.24 -14.75
C ARG A 263 22.35 -8.63 -13.73
N VAL A 264 22.97 -9.78 -13.95
CA VAL A 264 24.15 -10.21 -13.19
C VAL A 264 25.35 -9.42 -13.72
N VAL A 265 26.01 -8.65 -12.85
CA VAL A 265 27.22 -7.86 -13.14
C VAL A 265 28.47 -8.71 -12.90
N TYR A 266 28.45 -9.55 -11.87
CA TYR A 266 29.53 -10.46 -11.52
C TYR A 266 28.99 -11.65 -10.72
N GLU A 267 29.59 -12.82 -10.92
CA GLU A 267 29.26 -14.02 -10.19
C GLU A 267 30.49 -14.93 -10.08
N ASP A 268 30.72 -15.48 -8.90
CA ASP A 268 31.69 -16.55 -8.63
C ASP A 268 31.12 -17.59 -7.67
N GLU A 269 31.97 -18.40 -7.02
CA GLU A 269 31.55 -19.45 -6.08
C GLU A 269 30.93 -18.87 -4.78
N HIS A 270 31.29 -17.63 -4.40
CA HIS A 270 30.99 -17.05 -3.09
C HIS A 270 29.96 -15.91 -3.18
N ILE A 271 30.01 -15.08 -4.22
CA ILE A 271 29.21 -13.87 -4.32
C ILE A 271 28.49 -13.75 -5.67
N ILE A 272 27.40 -12.97 -5.66
CA ILE A 272 26.72 -12.49 -6.85
C ILE A 272 26.54 -10.97 -6.69
N VAL A 273 26.97 -10.20 -7.69
CA VAL A 273 26.68 -8.76 -7.79
C VAL A 273 25.70 -8.55 -8.94
N VAL A 274 24.60 -7.89 -8.64
CA VAL A 274 23.54 -7.64 -9.62
C VAL A 274 23.21 -6.16 -9.73
N ASP A 275 22.67 -5.77 -10.87
CA ASP A 275 22.05 -4.46 -11.10
C ASP A 275 20.54 -4.58 -10.87
N LYS A 276 20.08 -4.05 -9.74
CA LYS A 276 18.66 -4.10 -9.36
C LYS A 276 17.86 -3.09 -10.17
N PRO A 277 16.81 -3.47 -10.88
CA PRO A 277 15.92 -2.50 -11.53
C PRO A 277 15.13 -1.67 -10.50
N SER A 278 14.67 -0.48 -10.90
CA SER A 278 13.71 0.32 -10.13
C SER A 278 12.38 -0.43 -9.97
N GLY A 279 11.67 -0.22 -8.87
CA GLY A 279 10.38 -0.86 -8.59
C GLY A 279 10.47 -2.30 -8.05
N MET A 280 11.64 -2.93 -8.05
CA MET A 280 11.85 -4.27 -7.50
C MET A 280 12.27 -4.22 -6.03
N LEU A 281 11.69 -5.09 -5.19
CA LEU A 281 12.12 -5.25 -3.81
C LEU A 281 13.51 -5.89 -3.73
N SER A 282 14.33 -5.48 -2.76
CA SER A 282 15.60 -6.15 -2.48
C SER A 282 15.35 -7.52 -1.82
N VAL A 283 14.55 -7.56 -0.76
CA VAL A 283 14.18 -8.76 0.00
C VAL A 283 12.67 -8.95 -0.01
N PRO A 284 12.16 -10.19 0.20
CA PRO A 284 10.72 -10.43 0.27
C PRO A 284 10.04 -9.53 1.29
N GLY A 285 8.95 -8.87 0.88
CA GLY A 285 8.09 -8.09 1.76
C GLY A 285 6.97 -8.93 2.36
N LYS A 286 6.09 -8.30 3.14
CA LYS A 286 4.87 -8.94 3.67
C LYS A 286 3.88 -9.34 2.57
N LEU A 287 4.02 -8.78 1.40
CA LEU A 287 3.21 -9.06 0.23
C LEU A 287 4.01 -9.94 -0.73
N SER A 288 3.34 -10.84 -1.44
CA SER A 288 3.92 -11.79 -2.38
C SER A 288 4.48 -11.10 -3.64
N ARG A 289 5.49 -10.23 -3.47
CA ARG A 289 6.18 -9.57 -4.59
C ARG A 289 7.51 -10.22 -4.85
N MET A 290 7.87 -10.28 -6.13
CA MET A 290 9.20 -10.68 -6.55
C MET A 290 10.25 -9.74 -5.96
N SER A 291 11.34 -10.30 -5.48
CA SER A 291 12.47 -9.55 -4.94
C SER A 291 13.76 -10.07 -5.54
N VAL A 292 14.83 -9.26 -5.50
CA VAL A 292 16.16 -9.72 -5.92
C VAL A 292 16.51 -11.02 -5.21
N GLN A 293 16.34 -11.09 -3.89
CA GLN A 293 16.65 -12.28 -3.12
C GLN A 293 15.82 -13.49 -3.55
N SER A 294 14.50 -13.34 -3.74
CA SER A 294 13.66 -14.47 -4.17
C SER A 294 14.00 -14.98 -5.57
N LEU A 295 14.38 -14.09 -6.49
CA LEU A 295 14.85 -14.48 -7.83
C LEU A 295 16.16 -15.26 -7.78
N LEU A 296 17.12 -14.79 -7.00
CA LEU A 296 18.42 -15.47 -6.82
C LEU A 296 18.24 -16.81 -6.12
N GLN A 297 17.34 -16.90 -5.15
CA GLN A 297 17.04 -18.12 -4.40
C GLN A 297 16.33 -19.21 -5.25
N GLN A 298 15.67 -18.85 -6.35
CA GLN A 298 15.17 -19.83 -7.31
C GLN A 298 16.29 -20.67 -7.93
N LYS A 299 17.48 -20.07 -8.12
CA LYS A 299 18.66 -20.77 -8.67
C LYS A 299 19.52 -21.40 -7.58
N ASN A 300 19.69 -20.73 -6.45
CA ASN A 300 20.42 -21.19 -5.29
C ASN A 300 19.73 -20.76 -3.98
N PRO A 301 19.02 -21.66 -3.28
CA PRO A 301 18.25 -21.36 -2.07
C PRO A 301 19.08 -20.76 -0.91
N ALA A 302 20.41 -20.95 -0.90
CA ALA A 302 21.30 -20.45 0.16
C ALA A 302 21.66 -18.96 -0.01
N VAL A 303 21.29 -18.32 -1.12
CA VAL A 303 21.66 -16.92 -1.40
C VAL A 303 20.99 -15.96 -0.41
N LEU A 304 21.81 -15.06 0.15
CA LEU A 304 21.42 -14.01 1.08
C LEU A 304 21.93 -12.66 0.60
N LEU A 305 21.06 -11.63 0.54
CA LEU A 305 21.48 -10.27 0.24
C LEU A 305 22.27 -9.66 1.39
N CYS A 306 23.45 -9.13 1.11
CA CYS A 306 24.31 -8.52 2.12
C CYS A 306 23.87 -7.11 2.53
N HIS A 307 23.11 -6.41 1.70
CA HIS A 307 22.49 -5.11 1.99
C HIS A 307 21.23 -4.95 1.17
N ARG A 308 20.53 -3.81 1.36
CA ARG A 308 19.31 -3.51 0.64
C ARG A 308 19.36 -2.14 -0.02
N LEU A 309 18.71 -2.01 -1.15
CA LEU A 309 18.26 -0.77 -1.76
C LEU A 309 16.75 -0.62 -1.55
N ASP A 310 16.25 0.59 -1.52
CA ASP A 310 14.81 0.85 -1.50
C ASP A 310 14.18 0.29 -2.79
N MET A 311 12.88 0.04 -2.76
CA MET A 311 12.16 -0.56 -3.89
C MET A 311 12.42 0.20 -5.20
N ASP A 312 12.30 1.53 -5.16
CA ASP A 312 12.41 2.39 -6.34
C ASP A 312 13.86 2.77 -6.69
N THR A 313 14.81 2.58 -5.76
CA THR A 313 16.24 2.77 -6.02
C THR A 313 16.79 1.65 -6.87
N SER A 314 17.45 1.96 -7.97
CA SER A 314 18.11 1.01 -8.86
C SER A 314 19.62 0.93 -8.61
N GLY A 315 20.29 -0.08 -9.21
CA GLY A 315 21.74 -0.21 -9.23
C GLY A 315 22.32 -1.38 -8.43
N LEU A 316 23.61 -1.28 -8.13
CA LEU A 316 24.44 -2.36 -7.62
C LEU A 316 24.03 -2.86 -6.23
N ILE A 317 23.86 -4.17 -6.12
CA ILE A 317 23.61 -4.86 -4.88
C ILE A 317 24.41 -6.17 -4.86
N VAL A 318 24.98 -6.55 -3.70
CA VAL A 318 25.73 -7.78 -3.53
C VAL A 318 24.97 -8.79 -2.67
N ALA A 319 24.99 -10.05 -3.12
CA ALA A 319 24.48 -11.21 -2.41
C ALA A 319 25.63 -12.21 -2.14
N ALA A 320 25.54 -12.91 -1.04
CA ALA A 320 26.41 -14.04 -0.68
C ALA A 320 25.73 -15.36 -1.04
N LYS A 321 26.49 -16.36 -1.49
CA LYS A 321 25.99 -17.69 -1.84
C LYS A 321 25.94 -18.65 -0.65
N ASP A 322 26.56 -18.27 0.47
CA ASP A 322 26.61 -19.05 1.72
C ASP A 322 26.64 -18.12 2.94
N GLU A 323 26.40 -18.70 4.12
CA GLU A 323 26.29 -17.98 5.39
C GLU A 323 27.64 -17.39 5.88
N LEU A 324 28.76 -18.04 5.62
CA LEU A 324 30.09 -17.55 6.02
C LEU A 324 30.46 -16.31 5.22
N THR A 325 30.29 -16.38 3.91
CA THR A 325 30.44 -15.26 3.00
C THR A 325 29.52 -14.08 3.39
N TYR A 326 28.24 -14.37 3.71
CA TYR A 326 27.29 -13.36 4.17
C TYR A 326 27.80 -12.64 5.44
N LYS A 327 28.19 -13.38 6.47
CA LYS A 327 28.72 -12.82 7.73
C LYS A 327 29.97 -11.95 7.50
N HIS A 328 30.85 -12.38 6.61
CA HIS A 328 32.08 -11.64 6.30
C HIS A 328 31.77 -10.30 5.61
N ILE A 329 30.84 -10.27 4.63
CA ILE A 329 30.46 -9.03 3.94
C ILE A 329 29.63 -8.14 4.88
N GLN A 330 28.72 -8.70 5.69
CA GLN A 330 27.96 -7.96 6.70
C GLN A 330 28.88 -7.22 7.69
N LYS A 331 29.97 -7.87 8.12
CA LYS A 331 30.97 -7.24 8.98
C LYS A 331 31.58 -6.00 8.33
N GLN A 332 31.91 -6.07 7.03
CA GLN A 332 32.43 -4.92 6.29
C GLN A 332 31.43 -3.75 6.21
N PHE A 333 30.13 -4.06 6.10
CA PHE A 333 29.08 -3.02 6.16
C PHE A 333 29.00 -2.39 7.55
N LEU A 334 29.10 -3.18 8.62
CA LEU A 334 29.10 -2.70 10.02
C LEU A 334 30.33 -1.84 10.34
N GLU A 335 31.49 -2.22 9.82
CA GLU A 335 32.76 -1.52 10.00
C GLU A 335 32.92 -0.32 9.03
N HIS A 336 31.90 -0.03 8.20
CA HIS A 336 31.92 1.03 7.20
C HIS A 336 33.09 0.97 6.19
N THR A 337 33.65 -0.22 5.96
CA THR A 337 34.74 -0.43 4.99
C THR A 337 34.26 -0.60 3.55
N VAL A 338 32.96 -0.88 3.35
CA VAL A 338 32.30 -0.90 2.03
C VAL A 338 32.14 0.53 1.53
N LYS A 339 32.63 0.81 0.30
CA LYS A 339 32.42 2.10 -0.35
C LYS A 339 31.26 2.03 -1.32
N LYS A 340 30.37 3.01 -1.25
CA LYS A 340 29.17 3.13 -2.08
C LYS A 340 29.10 4.53 -2.66
N ARG A 341 28.70 4.64 -3.94
CA ARG A 341 28.36 5.93 -4.54
C ARG A 341 27.06 5.80 -5.29
N TYR A 342 26.26 6.85 -5.19
CA TYR A 342 24.97 6.94 -5.86
C TYR A 342 25.01 8.16 -6.78
N ARG A 343 24.28 8.05 -7.89
CA ARG A 343 23.96 9.21 -8.73
C ARG A 343 22.49 9.52 -8.56
N ALA A 344 22.16 10.79 -8.36
CA ALA A 344 20.79 11.26 -8.27
C ALA A 344 20.57 12.42 -9.23
N ILE A 345 19.42 12.47 -9.90
CA ILE A 345 18.97 13.67 -10.61
C ILE A 345 18.01 14.38 -9.66
N VAL A 346 18.32 15.60 -9.27
CA VAL A 346 17.47 16.42 -8.40
C VAL A 346 16.88 17.61 -9.16
N ILE A 347 15.72 18.07 -8.68
CA ILE A 347 15.04 19.27 -9.18
C ILE A 347 15.18 20.36 -8.12
N PRO A 348 16.10 21.34 -8.32
CA PRO A 348 16.27 22.43 -7.37
C PRO A 348 15.00 23.29 -7.28
N LYS A 349 14.69 23.81 -6.10
CA LYS A 349 13.63 24.80 -5.94
C LYS A 349 14.08 26.20 -6.35
N ASP A 350 15.41 26.45 -6.35
CA ASP A 350 16.04 27.72 -6.78
C ASP A 350 17.01 27.42 -7.91
N ALA A 351 16.88 28.10 -9.05
CA ALA A 351 17.69 27.87 -10.25
C ALA A 351 19.20 28.09 -10.05
N ASP A 352 19.58 29.10 -9.23
CA ASP A 352 20.98 29.48 -9.01
C ASP A 352 21.63 28.75 -7.82
N ARG A 353 20.99 27.71 -7.30
CA ARG A 353 21.46 27.01 -6.10
C ARG A 353 22.75 26.22 -6.30
N PHE A 354 22.98 25.69 -7.49
CA PHE A 354 24.09 24.78 -7.78
C PHE A 354 24.96 25.26 -8.92
N HIS A 355 26.29 25.06 -8.73
CA HIS A 355 27.29 25.21 -9.81
C HIS A 355 28.02 23.88 -9.99
N ILE A 356 28.51 23.62 -11.20
CA ILE A 356 29.29 22.41 -11.49
C ILE A 356 30.53 22.37 -10.59
N GLY A 357 30.71 21.25 -9.88
CA GLY A 357 31.82 21.07 -8.96
C GLY A 357 31.52 21.45 -7.51
N ASP A 358 30.37 22.08 -7.20
CA ASP A 358 29.92 22.31 -5.84
C ASP A 358 29.86 21.00 -5.07
N LYS A 359 30.26 21.03 -3.82
CA LYS A 359 30.30 19.86 -2.92
C LYS A 359 30.05 20.25 -1.48
N GLY A 360 29.60 19.29 -0.71
CA GLY A 360 29.38 19.50 0.72
C GLY A 360 29.04 18.22 1.43
N THR A 361 28.70 18.38 2.71
CA THR A 361 28.29 17.26 3.59
C THR A 361 26.98 17.62 4.25
N ILE A 362 26.06 16.66 4.29
CA ILE A 362 24.79 16.72 5.04
C ILE A 362 24.93 15.77 6.21
N ASP A 363 24.79 16.30 7.43
CA ASP A 363 24.79 15.52 8.69
C ASP A 363 23.48 15.84 9.40
N LEU A 364 22.42 15.11 9.07
CA LEU A 364 21.07 15.30 9.60
C LEU A 364 20.54 13.97 10.13
N PRO A 365 20.17 13.90 11.44
CA PRO A 365 19.65 12.68 12.02
C PRO A 365 18.24 12.36 11.47
N LEU A 366 17.98 11.07 11.22
CA LEU A 366 16.74 10.61 10.61
C LEU A 366 15.96 9.67 11.52
N ALA A 367 14.66 9.85 11.59
CA ALA A 367 13.69 8.98 12.24
C ALA A 367 12.55 8.61 11.28
N SER A 368 11.84 7.54 11.62
CA SER A 368 10.60 7.19 10.88
C SER A 368 9.52 8.21 11.19
N ASP A 369 8.88 8.72 10.16
CA ASP A 369 7.66 9.49 10.31
C ASP A 369 6.53 8.55 10.74
N TYR A 370 6.06 8.69 11.97
CA TYR A 370 4.97 7.86 12.48
C TYR A 370 3.62 8.22 11.86
N MET A 371 3.48 9.46 11.38
CA MET A 371 2.25 9.96 10.78
C MET A 371 2.15 9.60 9.30
N GLU A 372 3.26 9.61 8.56
CA GLU A 372 3.29 9.37 7.11
C GLU A 372 4.22 8.20 6.72
N ARG A 373 3.97 7.02 7.24
CA ARG A 373 4.73 5.82 6.85
C ARG A 373 4.53 5.49 5.36
N PRO A 374 5.57 5.12 4.62
CA PRO A 374 6.93 4.75 5.06
C PRO A 374 7.94 5.91 5.12
N CYS A 375 7.51 7.16 5.12
CA CYS A 375 8.39 8.33 5.13
C CYS A 375 9.34 8.36 6.33
N GLN A 376 10.47 9.02 6.13
CA GLN A 376 11.46 9.36 7.16
C GLN A 376 11.53 10.89 7.25
N ILE A 377 11.83 11.41 8.43
CA ILE A 377 11.97 12.85 8.71
C ILE A 377 13.31 13.14 9.37
N VAL A 378 13.73 14.41 9.28
CA VAL A 378 14.84 14.91 10.09
C VAL A 378 14.32 15.13 11.51
N ASP A 379 14.92 14.43 12.48
CA ASP A 379 14.54 14.50 13.89
C ASP A 379 15.81 14.60 14.74
N PHE A 380 16.03 15.75 15.34
CA PHE A 380 17.23 16.02 16.17
C PHE A 380 17.15 15.41 17.57
N GLU A 381 15.97 15.02 18.03
CA GLU A 381 15.79 14.45 19.37
C GLU A 381 15.90 12.93 19.35
N ASN A 382 15.21 12.25 18.40
CA ASN A 382 15.08 10.79 18.37
C ASN A 382 15.73 10.16 17.12
N GLY A 383 16.21 10.98 16.21
CA GLY A 383 16.76 10.55 14.94
C GLY A 383 18.14 9.87 15.08
N LYS A 384 18.38 8.88 14.24
CA LYS A 384 19.69 8.23 14.12
C LYS A 384 20.56 9.04 13.17
N ARG A 385 21.80 9.33 13.59
CA ARG A 385 22.76 10.09 12.78
C ARG A 385 22.88 9.52 11.37
N ALA A 386 22.82 10.41 10.37
CA ALA A 386 22.94 10.08 8.95
C ALA A 386 23.85 11.11 8.27
N ILE A 387 24.87 10.63 7.56
CA ILE A 387 25.89 11.47 6.92
C ILE A 387 25.96 11.13 5.43
N THR A 388 25.86 12.16 4.57
CA THR A 388 25.99 12.05 3.12
C THR A 388 26.89 13.16 2.59
N GLU A 389 27.97 12.81 1.91
CA GLU A 389 28.71 13.75 1.07
C GLU A 389 28.06 13.85 -0.30
N TRP A 390 28.07 15.03 -0.89
CA TRP A 390 27.52 15.27 -2.22
C TRP A 390 28.44 16.14 -3.07
N ARG A 391 28.31 15.97 -4.39
CA ARG A 391 29.02 16.78 -5.39
C ARG A 391 28.16 16.93 -6.63
N VAL A 392 28.10 18.13 -7.21
CA VAL A 392 27.46 18.41 -8.49
C VAL A 392 28.37 17.91 -9.64
N GLU A 393 27.82 17.00 -10.47
CA GLU A 393 28.51 16.48 -11.67
C GLU A 393 28.12 17.26 -12.93
N THR A 394 26.81 17.44 -13.15
CA THR A 394 26.28 18.14 -14.34
C THR A 394 25.01 18.91 -14.02
N ILE A 395 24.73 19.94 -14.79
CA ILE A 395 23.52 20.75 -14.74
C ILE A 395 22.91 20.75 -16.14
N ILE A 396 21.64 20.36 -16.24
CA ILE A 396 20.89 20.31 -17.51
C ILE A 396 19.78 21.36 -17.41
N ASN A 397 19.85 22.37 -18.25
CA ASN A 397 18.79 23.36 -18.39
C ASN A 397 17.82 22.86 -19.46
N LEU A 398 16.61 22.53 -19.09
CA LEU A 398 15.55 22.13 -19.99
C LEU A 398 14.94 23.39 -20.61
N GLN A 399 15.33 23.72 -21.86
CA GLN A 399 14.64 24.76 -22.59
C GLN A 399 13.26 24.27 -23.00
N SER A 400 12.21 25.00 -22.60
CA SER A 400 10.87 24.79 -23.15
C SER A 400 10.93 25.05 -24.67
N SER A 401 10.66 24.04 -25.47
CA SER A 401 10.50 24.16 -26.93
C SER A 401 9.10 24.75 -27.25
N GLU A 402 8.89 26.01 -26.86
CA GLU A 402 7.75 26.82 -27.31
C GLU A 402 8.27 27.95 -28.19
N ASN A 403 8.67 27.59 -29.41
CA ASN A 403 8.70 28.53 -30.52
C ASN A 403 7.73 28.01 -31.58
N ASN A 404 6.47 28.46 -31.50
CA ASN A 404 5.57 28.79 -32.62
C ASN A 404 4.12 28.76 -32.18
N LEU A 405 3.67 29.84 -31.55
CA LEU A 405 2.28 30.33 -31.69
C LEU A 405 2.22 31.76 -31.14
N GLN A 406 2.17 32.72 -32.07
CA GLN A 406 1.79 34.08 -31.76
C GLN A 406 0.32 34.11 -31.39
N SER A 407 0.00 34.39 -30.12
CA SER A 407 -1.24 35.07 -29.74
C SER A 407 -1.15 35.57 -28.27
N SER A 408 -1.16 36.91 -28.20
CA SER A 408 -1.69 37.81 -27.16
C SER A 408 -1.82 37.32 -25.70
N GLU A 409 -1.01 37.97 -24.87
CA GLU A 409 -1.31 38.45 -23.50
C GLU A 409 -2.10 37.53 -22.57
N ILE A 410 -1.38 36.66 -21.84
CA ILE A 410 -1.73 36.31 -20.46
C ILE A 410 -0.40 36.28 -19.69
N ASN A 411 -0.21 37.20 -18.75
CA ASN A 411 0.87 37.23 -17.79
C ASN A 411 0.74 36.03 -16.85
N PHE A 412 1.43 34.92 -17.12
CA PHE A 412 1.77 33.91 -16.14
C PHE A 412 3.16 34.24 -15.57
N GLN A 413 3.18 34.88 -14.41
CA GLN A 413 4.33 34.85 -13.52
C GLN A 413 4.34 33.50 -12.80
N SER A 414 4.87 32.46 -13.43
CA SER A 414 5.41 31.29 -12.77
C SER A 414 6.81 31.07 -13.31
N SER A 415 7.80 31.29 -12.47
CA SER A 415 9.18 30.89 -12.70
C SER A 415 9.26 29.35 -12.61
N ASP A 416 8.84 28.66 -13.65
CA ASP A 416 9.06 27.22 -13.78
C ASP A 416 10.55 26.99 -14.00
N ILE A 417 11.24 26.62 -12.91
CA ILE A 417 12.65 26.27 -12.91
C ILE A 417 12.78 24.91 -13.61
N ASN A 418 13.05 24.95 -14.91
CA ASN A 418 13.28 23.76 -15.73
C ASN A 418 14.77 23.34 -15.69
N GLN A 419 15.31 23.14 -14.47
CA GLN A 419 16.68 22.72 -14.27
C GLN A 419 16.77 21.36 -13.61
N GLU A 420 17.53 20.45 -14.18
CA GLU A 420 17.88 19.16 -13.59
C GLU A 420 19.36 19.15 -13.22
N VAL A 421 19.69 18.69 -12.02
CA VAL A 421 21.06 18.64 -11.52
C VAL A 421 21.45 17.21 -11.20
N SER A 422 22.53 16.72 -11.81
CA SER A 422 23.11 15.41 -11.47
C SER A 422 24.07 15.54 -10.29
N LEU A 423 23.79 14.81 -9.24
CA LEU A 423 24.59 14.75 -8.02
C LEU A 423 25.26 13.39 -7.84
N LEU A 424 26.55 13.40 -7.51
CA LEU A 424 27.21 12.24 -6.91
C LEU A 424 27.02 12.29 -5.39
N LEU A 425 26.43 11.24 -4.81
CA LEU A 425 26.15 11.11 -3.39
C LEU A 425 26.97 9.96 -2.79
N VAL A 426 27.65 10.22 -1.67
CA VAL A 426 28.46 9.23 -0.94
C VAL A 426 27.91 9.09 0.48
N PRO A 427 27.07 8.08 0.74
CA PRO A 427 26.54 7.85 2.09
C PRO A 427 27.58 7.16 2.98
N HIS A 428 27.98 7.78 4.10
CA HIS A 428 28.80 7.18 5.15
C HIS A 428 28.00 6.30 6.09
N THR A 429 26.71 6.54 6.19
CA THR A 429 25.72 5.75 6.94
C THR A 429 24.70 5.13 5.97
N GLY A 430 23.79 4.26 6.46
CA GLY A 430 22.81 3.56 5.63
C GLY A 430 21.42 3.60 6.27
N ARG A 431 20.84 4.78 6.53
CA ARG A 431 19.48 4.89 7.07
C ARG A 431 18.45 4.73 5.96
N THR A 432 17.27 4.27 6.32
CA THR A 432 16.13 4.16 5.38
C THR A 432 15.88 5.52 4.74
N HIS A 433 15.69 5.56 3.43
CA HIS A 433 15.45 6.75 2.61
C HIS A 433 16.48 7.90 2.80
N GLN A 434 17.67 7.62 3.35
CA GLN A 434 18.65 8.66 3.73
C GLN A 434 18.91 9.67 2.61
N LEU A 435 19.29 9.19 1.43
CA LEU A 435 19.63 10.06 0.29
C LEU A 435 18.42 10.87 -0.17
N ARG A 436 17.24 10.27 -0.15
CA ARG A 436 15.99 10.90 -0.56
C ARG A 436 15.62 12.06 0.37
N VAL A 437 15.66 11.84 1.69
CA VAL A 437 15.38 12.88 2.69
C VAL A 437 16.44 13.97 2.67
N HIS A 438 17.73 13.61 2.58
CA HIS A 438 18.83 14.59 2.54
C HIS A 438 18.73 15.51 1.31
N CYS A 439 18.30 14.99 0.17
CA CYS A 439 18.05 15.82 -1.01
C CYS A 439 16.80 16.70 -0.87
N ALA A 440 15.69 16.15 -0.38
CA ALA A 440 14.41 16.84 -0.37
C ALA A 440 14.23 17.83 0.79
N SER A 441 14.82 17.53 1.97
CA SER A 441 14.65 18.35 3.17
C SER A 441 15.13 19.79 2.98
N PRO A 442 14.37 20.80 3.44
CA PRO A 442 14.83 22.20 3.50
C PRO A 442 16.11 22.39 4.32
N LEU A 443 16.35 21.52 5.31
CA LEU A 443 17.58 21.52 6.12
C LEU A 443 18.77 20.86 5.38
N GLY A 444 18.51 20.12 4.31
CA GLY A 444 19.50 19.50 3.44
C GLY A 444 19.66 20.29 2.13
N LEU A 445 19.46 19.62 0.98
CA LEU A 445 19.61 20.28 -0.31
C LEU A 445 18.35 21.05 -0.78
N ASN A 446 17.21 20.88 -0.15
CA ASN A 446 15.92 21.46 -0.60
C ASN A 446 15.66 21.24 -2.11
N SER A 447 16.10 20.10 -2.61
CA SER A 447 16.07 19.72 -4.02
C SER A 447 15.70 18.25 -4.12
N PRO A 448 14.40 17.91 -4.17
CA PRO A 448 13.95 16.53 -4.20
C PRO A 448 14.48 15.79 -5.43
N ILE A 449 14.69 14.49 -5.30
CA ILE A 449 15.12 13.65 -6.41
C ILE A 449 13.95 13.54 -7.41
N LYS A 450 14.26 13.68 -8.70
CA LYS A 450 13.30 13.54 -9.80
C LYS A 450 12.57 12.20 -9.71
N GLY A 451 11.25 12.25 -9.77
CA GLY A 451 10.39 11.07 -9.73
C GLY A 451 10.24 10.43 -8.35
N ASP A 452 10.67 11.10 -7.27
CA ASP A 452 10.48 10.61 -5.91
C ASP A 452 8.99 10.73 -5.49
N PRO A 453 8.26 9.59 -5.31
CA PRO A 453 6.83 9.64 -5.00
C PRO A 453 6.53 9.99 -3.53
N LEU A 454 7.54 10.02 -2.64
CA LEU A 454 7.36 10.28 -1.20
C LEU A 454 7.84 11.67 -0.79
N TYR A 455 8.90 12.19 -1.42
CA TYR A 455 9.55 13.43 -0.99
C TYR A 455 9.58 14.50 -2.08
N GLY A 456 9.03 14.21 -3.28
CA GLY A 456 9.03 15.10 -4.43
C GLY A 456 7.80 14.93 -5.30
N GLN A 457 7.97 15.10 -6.60
CA GLN A 457 6.93 14.88 -7.60
C GLN A 457 7.19 13.56 -8.33
N ARG A 458 6.17 12.71 -8.39
CA ARG A 458 6.23 11.45 -9.13
C ARG A 458 6.42 11.69 -10.62
N SER A 459 7.28 10.87 -11.25
CA SER A 459 7.42 10.79 -12.71
C SER A 459 7.52 9.32 -13.15
N ASP A 460 8.20 9.05 -14.25
CA ASP A 460 8.42 7.70 -14.80
C ASP A 460 9.06 6.75 -13.77
N ARG A 461 10.04 7.24 -12.99
CA ARG A 461 10.73 6.47 -11.95
C ARG A 461 11.50 7.38 -11.00
N LEU A 462 11.95 6.82 -9.87
CA LEU A 462 12.91 7.48 -8.99
C LEU A 462 14.31 7.51 -9.66
N HIS A 463 14.85 8.71 -9.91
CA HIS A 463 16.17 8.90 -10.51
C HIS A 463 17.28 8.84 -9.46
N LEU A 464 17.41 7.69 -8.79
CA LEU A 464 18.44 7.38 -7.79
C LEU A 464 19.07 6.02 -8.11
N TYR A 465 20.40 6.03 -8.36
CA TYR A 465 21.14 4.88 -8.83
C TYR A 465 22.34 4.58 -7.95
N ALA A 466 22.47 3.34 -7.46
CA ALA A 466 23.69 2.84 -6.82
C ALA A 466 24.72 2.51 -7.91
N VAL A 467 25.56 3.48 -8.27
CA VAL A 467 26.46 3.39 -9.43
C VAL A 467 27.82 2.77 -9.11
N TYR A 468 28.20 2.68 -7.83
CA TYR A 468 29.49 2.15 -7.40
C TYR A 468 29.37 1.37 -6.10
N LEU A 469 30.03 0.20 -6.08
CA LEU A 469 30.16 -0.67 -4.92
C LEU A 469 31.58 -1.22 -4.84
N GLU A 470 32.23 -1.08 -3.67
CA GLU A 470 33.58 -1.59 -3.41
C GLU A 470 33.64 -2.26 -2.05
N PHE A 471 34.12 -3.50 -2.02
CA PHE A 471 34.29 -4.30 -0.80
C PHE A 471 35.44 -5.30 -0.95
N THR A 472 35.88 -5.91 0.16
CA THR A 472 36.90 -6.96 0.12
C THR A 472 36.26 -8.32 -0.09
N HIS A 473 36.73 -9.06 -1.10
CA HIS A 473 36.23 -10.40 -1.41
C HIS A 473 36.47 -11.36 -0.23
N PRO A 474 35.43 -12.08 0.24
CA PRO A 474 35.54 -12.87 1.48
C PRO A 474 36.53 -14.05 1.42
N ALA A 475 36.73 -14.67 0.26
CA ALA A 475 37.61 -15.80 0.09
C ALA A 475 39.02 -15.38 -0.35
N THR A 476 39.17 -14.43 -1.29
CA THR A 476 40.50 -14.06 -1.83
C THR A 476 41.17 -12.93 -1.08
N GLY A 477 40.45 -12.14 -0.29
CA GLY A 477 40.94 -10.94 0.36
C GLY A 477 41.19 -9.76 -0.61
N GLU A 478 40.94 -9.92 -1.87
CA GLU A 478 41.11 -8.86 -2.88
C GLU A 478 40.06 -7.76 -2.78
N ARG A 479 40.45 -6.54 -3.09
CA ARG A 479 39.54 -5.38 -3.12
C ARG A 479 38.77 -5.33 -4.44
N MET A 480 37.50 -5.77 -4.43
CA MET A 480 36.61 -5.77 -5.59
C MET A 480 35.96 -4.41 -5.81
N ARG A 481 35.84 -4.00 -7.07
CA ARG A 481 35.25 -2.71 -7.46
C ARG A 481 34.29 -2.92 -8.63
N PHE A 482 33.06 -2.48 -8.47
CA PHE A 482 32.00 -2.56 -9.47
C PHE A 482 31.49 -1.16 -9.76
N SER A 483 31.28 -0.84 -11.05
CA SER A 483 30.73 0.44 -11.47
C SER A 483 29.76 0.26 -12.64
N LEU A 484 28.68 1.04 -12.66
CA LEU A 484 27.74 1.14 -13.77
C LEU A 484 28.05 2.43 -14.55
N SER A 485 28.40 2.28 -15.82
CA SER A 485 28.85 3.41 -16.69
C SER A 485 27.71 4.13 -17.42
N SER A 486 26.48 3.61 -17.41
CA SER A 486 25.35 4.17 -18.15
C SER A 486 24.09 4.23 -17.31
N CYS A 487 23.88 5.35 -16.60
CA CYS A 487 22.62 5.67 -15.92
C CYS A 487 22.41 7.18 -16.03
N LEU A 488 22.16 7.67 -17.23
CA LEU A 488 21.56 8.99 -17.54
C LEU A 488 20.38 8.76 -18.45
#